data_aa45dd6b3aa19fd127ec5a0cf71c1455
#
_entry.id   aa45dd6b3aa19fd127ec5a0cf71c1455
#
_cell.length_a   1.000
_cell.length_b   1.000
_cell.length_c   1.000
_cell.angle_alpha   90.00
_cell.angle_beta   90.00
_cell.angle_gamma   90.00
#
_symmetry.space_group_name_H-M   'P 1'
#
loop_
_entity.id
_entity.type
_entity.pdbx_description
1 polymer ?
#
loop_
_entity_poly.entity_id
_entity_poly.type
_entity_poly.pdbx_seq_one_letter_code
_entity_poly.pdbx_strand_id
1 'polypeptide(L)'
;MLKLTIPIIIQNLLSAAVNSADVIMLNYVGQSAISAVSLAANYSNILFMVYYGLGTGASLLCAQYFGKNNMQAIHAIEGIALRFSIIISGIVALIAFTAPQLMMKIFTSDQELISIGSSYLRIMGITYLCWGITEIYLAILRSIGRVTISMALNMLAFILNIILNATFIFGLFGAPKLGATGVAIATAASRLIELAACVIVSFLSKDVKLNLTFMFIRSKVLFGDFVRLSLPALGNDISWSVAFSMYSVILGHLGTDAVAANSLVTVVRNIGSVFCFAIASAGTILLGNVMGKGDLEKSKVYASRMLKMTIIAGAIGGVIVFAITPLVLRFASLSDGAMHYLKYMLLINTYYIMGSAVNTALIAGVFRAGGDTKFGLICDTIDMWVYAVPLGFFAAFVLKLPVLWVYFLLCTDEFVKWPWVFHHYRQGKWAQNITREELFEQKAS
;
A
#
# COMPACT_ATOMS: atom_id res chain seq x y z
N MET A 1 -5.54 6.33 20.04
CA MET A 1 -5.30 6.62 18.62
C MET A 1 -3.83 6.95 18.35
N LEU A 2 -3.23 7.96 18.99
CA LEU A 2 -1.82 8.34 18.75
C LEU A 2 -0.82 7.17 18.89
N LYS A 3 -0.99 6.29 19.89
CA LYS A 3 -0.14 5.11 20.07
C LYS A 3 -0.16 4.14 18.89
N LEU A 4 -1.21 4.15 18.07
CA LEU A 4 -1.31 3.34 16.85
C LEU A 4 -0.81 4.15 15.64
N THR A 5 -1.10 5.43 15.58
CA THR A 5 -0.79 6.28 14.42
C THR A 5 0.70 6.57 14.28
N ILE A 6 1.41 6.89 15.37
CA ILE A 6 2.84 7.25 15.32
C ILE A 6 3.69 6.10 14.73
N PRO A 7 3.57 4.84 15.19
CA PRO A 7 4.30 3.74 14.58
C PRO A 7 4.02 3.56 13.07
N ILE A 8 2.77 3.74 12.64
CA ILE A 8 2.41 3.63 11.22
C ILE A 8 3.03 4.77 10.39
N ILE A 9 3.06 6.00 10.91
CA ILE A 9 3.74 7.13 10.26
C ILE A 9 5.22 6.81 10.06
N ILE A 10 5.90 6.39 11.12
CA ILE A 10 7.32 6.05 11.07
C ILE A 10 7.59 4.94 10.06
N GLN A 11 6.76 3.89 10.05
CA GLN A 11 6.88 2.79 9.10
C GLN A 11 6.71 3.26 7.65
N ASN A 12 5.72 4.09 7.36
CA ASN A 12 5.47 4.59 6.01
C ASN A 12 6.59 5.53 5.52
N LEU A 13 7.08 6.43 6.38
CA LEU A 13 8.21 7.30 6.06
C LEU A 13 9.49 6.51 5.80
N LEU A 14 9.76 5.50 6.64
CA LEU A 14 10.94 4.66 6.48
C LEU A 14 10.85 3.82 5.20
N SER A 15 9.69 3.26 4.88
CA SER A 15 9.46 2.53 3.63
C SER A 15 9.75 3.41 2.40
N ALA A 16 9.29 4.66 2.40
CA ALA A 16 9.59 5.60 1.33
C ALA A 16 11.09 5.93 1.23
N ALA A 17 11.76 6.09 2.37
CA ALA A 17 13.21 6.33 2.41
C ALA A 17 14.02 5.15 1.88
N VAL A 18 13.63 3.91 2.22
CA VAL A 18 14.30 2.69 1.74
C VAL A 18 14.16 2.55 0.23
N ASN A 19 12.94 2.71 -0.31
CA ASN A 19 12.72 2.65 -1.75
C ASN A 19 13.56 3.70 -2.51
N SER A 20 13.72 4.89 -1.92
CA SER A 20 14.58 5.93 -2.51
C SER A 20 16.07 5.55 -2.42
N ALA A 21 16.50 4.98 -1.30
CA ALA A 21 17.89 4.54 -1.11
C ALA A 21 18.27 3.42 -2.10
N ASP A 22 17.37 2.46 -2.35
CA ASP A 22 17.60 1.38 -3.30
C ASP A 22 17.85 1.91 -4.72
N VAL A 23 17.03 2.87 -5.16
CA VAL A 23 17.19 3.51 -6.48
C VAL A 23 18.53 4.28 -6.55
N ILE A 24 18.86 5.06 -5.50
CA ILE A 24 20.11 5.81 -5.44
C ILE A 24 21.31 4.86 -5.48
N MET A 25 21.29 3.77 -4.71
CA MET A 25 22.38 2.79 -4.68
C MET A 25 22.53 2.07 -6.03
N LEU A 26 21.43 1.73 -6.71
CA LEU A 26 21.49 1.12 -8.03
C LEU A 26 22.13 2.02 -9.09
N ASN A 27 22.06 3.35 -8.95
CA ASN A 27 22.74 4.28 -9.87
C ASN A 27 24.25 4.05 -9.93
N TYR A 28 24.86 3.56 -8.85
CA TYR A 28 26.30 3.23 -8.83
C TYR A 28 26.64 1.92 -9.54
N VAL A 29 25.65 1.06 -9.82
CA VAL A 29 25.87 -0.22 -10.52
C VAL A 29 25.90 -0.04 -12.03
N GLY A 30 25.10 0.87 -12.56
CA GLY A 30 25.04 1.19 -13.98
C GLY A 30 23.61 1.20 -14.54
N GLN A 31 23.45 1.84 -15.68
CA GLN A 31 22.14 2.09 -16.29
C GLN A 31 21.37 0.80 -16.66
N SER A 32 22.06 -0.20 -17.24
CA SER A 32 21.45 -1.50 -17.57
C SER A 32 20.92 -2.22 -16.34
N ALA A 33 21.66 -2.15 -15.21
CA ALA A 33 21.25 -2.77 -13.95
C ALA A 33 19.99 -2.09 -13.39
N ILE A 34 19.94 -0.74 -13.37
CA ILE A 34 18.76 0.01 -12.92
C ILE A 34 17.54 -0.37 -13.76
N SER A 35 17.71 -0.34 -15.08
CA SER A 35 16.61 -0.63 -16.02
C SER A 35 16.08 -2.05 -15.83
N ALA A 36 16.97 -3.04 -15.76
CA ALA A 36 16.60 -4.43 -15.56
C ALA A 36 15.89 -4.69 -14.23
N VAL A 37 16.43 -4.14 -13.12
CA VAL A 37 15.84 -4.26 -11.79
C VAL A 37 14.49 -3.53 -11.72
N SER A 38 14.37 -2.35 -12.32
CA SER A 38 13.10 -1.60 -12.35
C SER A 38 12.01 -2.35 -13.11
N LEU A 39 12.33 -3.00 -14.23
CA LEU A 39 11.39 -3.85 -14.96
C LEU A 39 10.99 -5.07 -14.12
N ALA A 40 11.94 -5.75 -13.51
CA ALA A 40 11.70 -6.91 -12.66
C ALA A 40 10.87 -6.55 -11.41
N ALA A 41 11.06 -5.35 -10.84
CA ALA A 41 10.35 -4.87 -9.66
C ALA A 41 8.83 -4.69 -9.89
N ASN A 42 8.36 -4.61 -11.16
CA ASN A 42 6.93 -4.59 -11.42
C ASN A 42 6.20 -5.82 -10.87
N TYR A 43 6.84 -7.00 -10.90
CA TYR A 43 6.28 -8.21 -10.29
C TYR A 43 6.18 -8.09 -8.77
N SER A 44 7.19 -7.52 -8.14
CA SER A 44 7.17 -7.22 -6.69
C SER A 44 6.06 -6.24 -6.33
N ASN A 45 5.84 -5.22 -7.15
CA ASN A 45 4.75 -4.25 -6.95
C ASN A 45 3.36 -4.88 -7.08
N ILE A 46 3.16 -5.75 -8.08
CA ILE A 46 1.90 -6.50 -8.25
C ILE A 46 1.64 -7.38 -7.03
N LEU A 47 2.65 -8.14 -6.58
CA LEU A 47 2.53 -9.00 -5.40
C LEU A 47 2.27 -8.19 -4.14
N PHE A 48 2.93 -7.04 -3.98
CA PHE A 48 2.66 -6.13 -2.87
C PHE A 48 1.19 -5.72 -2.81
N MET A 49 0.60 -5.33 -3.94
CA MET A 49 -0.83 -4.98 -3.99
C MET A 49 -1.73 -6.16 -3.58
N VAL A 50 -1.40 -7.37 -4.04
CA VAL A 50 -2.15 -8.58 -3.66
C VAL A 50 -2.04 -8.84 -2.16
N TYR A 51 -0.83 -8.81 -1.59
CA TYR A 51 -0.63 -9.03 -0.15
C TYR A 51 -1.31 -7.94 0.67
N TYR A 52 -1.23 -6.69 0.23
CA TYR A 52 -1.89 -5.57 0.89
C TYR A 52 -3.42 -5.74 0.90
N GLY A 53 -4.03 -6.13 -0.23
CA GLY A 53 -5.46 -6.40 -0.32
C GLY A 53 -5.90 -7.58 0.56
N LEU A 54 -5.15 -8.70 0.53
CA LEU A 54 -5.40 -9.85 1.42
C LEU A 54 -5.24 -9.46 2.90
N GLY A 55 -4.17 -8.73 3.21
CA GLY A 55 -3.88 -8.23 4.56
C GLY A 55 -4.96 -7.26 5.06
N THR A 56 -5.49 -6.40 4.18
CA THR A 56 -6.60 -5.49 4.50
C THR A 56 -7.85 -6.27 4.88
N GLY A 57 -8.28 -7.24 4.06
CA GLY A 57 -9.45 -8.07 4.36
C GLY A 57 -9.29 -8.87 5.65
N ALA A 58 -8.11 -9.46 5.88
CA ALA A 58 -7.79 -10.14 7.13
C ALA A 58 -7.86 -9.18 8.32
N SER A 59 -7.25 -7.99 8.20
CA SER A 59 -7.23 -6.97 9.27
C SER A 59 -8.62 -6.49 9.66
N LEU A 60 -9.52 -6.29 8.69
CA LEU A 60 -10.89 -5.85 8.95
C LEU A 60 -11.66 -6.86 9.81
N LEU A 61 -11.60 -8.14 9.44
CA LEU A 61 -12.22 -9.21 10.20
C LEU A 61 -11.55 -9.40 11.55
N CYS A 62 -10.22 -9.50 11.58
CA CYS A 62 -9.46 -9.73 12.82
C CYS A 62 -9.67 -8.59 13.82
N ALA A 63 -9.77 -7.33 13.39
CA ALA A 63 -10.03 -6.21 14.28
C ALA A 63 -11.40 -6.35 14.98
N GLN A 64 -12.44 -6.76 14.27
CA GLN A 64 -13.76 -6.95 14.86
C GLN A 64 -13.83 -8.21 15.73
N TYR A 65 -13.28 -9.35 15.29
CA TYR A 65 -13.22 -10.55 16.12
C TYR A 65 -12.34 -10.40 17.36
N PHE A 66 -11.29 -9.57 17.28
CA PHE A 66 -10.50 -9.20 18.46
C PHE A 66 -11.33 -8.39 19.47
N GLY A 67 -12.17 -7.47 18.99
CA GLY A 67 -13.15 -6.76 19.82
C GLY A 67 -14.10 -7.70 20.55
N LYS A 68 -14.50 -8.81 19.91
CA LYS A 68 -15.35 -9.88 20.49
C LYS A 68 -14.57 -10.89 21.34
N ASN A 69 -13.24 -10.76 21.47
CA ASN A 69 -12.33 -11.71 22.14
C ASN A 69 -12.36 -13.13 21.55
N ASN A 70 -12.65 -13.26 20.25
CA ASN A 70 -12.70 -14.56 19.55
C ASN A 70 -11.38 -14.83 18.81
N MET A 71 -10.40 -15.39 19.55
CA MET A 71 -9.08 -15.73 19.00
C MET A 71 -9.13 -16.89 17.99
N GLN A 72 -10.08 -17.81 18.14
CA GLN A 72 -10.25 -18.93 17.23
C GLN A 72 -10.64 -18.47 15.82
N ALA A 73 -11.52 -17.44 15.73
CA ALA A 73 -11.86 -16.82 14.46
C ALA A 73 -10.64 -16.13 13.83
N ILE A 74 -9.82 -15.43 14.62
CA ILE A 74 -8.60 -14.77 14.15
C ILE A 74 -7.63 -15.80 13.56
N HIS A 75 -7.39 -16.92 14.22
CA HIS A 75 -6.54 -18.00 13.71
C HIS A 75 -7.09 -18.60 12.40
N ALA A 76 -8.40 -18.76 12.30
CA ALA A 76 -9.00 -19.26 11.07
C ALA A 76 -8.85 -18.25 9.91
N ILE A 77 -9.03 -16.95 10.16
CA ILE A 77 -8.84 -15.88 9.18
C ILE A 77 -7.37 -15.80 8.74
N GLU A 78 -6.44 -15.91 9.70
CA GLU A 78 -5.00 -16.02 9.41
C GLU A 78 -4.71 -17.18 8.48
N GLY A 79 -5.24 -18.35 8.78
CA GLY A 79 -5.08 -19.54 7.94
C GLY A 79 -5.66 -19.38 6.54
N ILE A 80 -6.80 -18.69 6.39
CA ILE A 80 -7.38 -18.39 5.08
C ILE A 80 -6.47 -17.43 4.30
N ALA A 81 -6.04 -16.34 4.92
CA ALA A 81 -5.19 -15.34 4.28
C ALA A 81 -3.83 -15.93 3.88
N LEU A 82 -3.21 -16.75 4.76
CA LEU A 82 -1.96 -17.45 4.47
C LEU A 82 -2.10 -18.42 3.30
N ARG A 83 -3.21 -19.17 3.20
CA ARG A 83 -3.44 -20.05 2.04
C ARG A 83 -3.39 -19.28 0.72
N PHE A 84 -4.14 -18.19 0.61
CA PHE A 84 -4.14 -17.37 -0.60
C PHE A 84 -2.75 -16.77 -0.87
N SER A 85 -2.12 -16.21 0.14
CA SER A 85 -0.79 -15.60 0.03
C SER A 85 0.25 -16.62 -0.44
N ILE A 86 0.32 -17.80 0.18
CA ILE A 86 1.29 -18.84 -0.17
C ILE A 86 1.02 -19.43 -1.57
N ILE A 87 -0.24 -19.62 -1.95
CA ILE A 87 -0.58 -20.13 -3.29
C ILE A 87 -0.13 -19.12 -4.36
N ILE A 88 -0.50 -17.86 -4.21
CA ILE A 88 -0.15 -16.81 -5.17
C ILE A 88 1.37 -16.61 -5.22
N SER A 89 2.01 -16.47 -4.06
CA SER A 89 3.47 -16.34 -3.96
C SER A 89 4.19 -17.56 -4.55
N GLY A 90 3.69 -18.75 -4.28
CA GLY A 90 4.26 -20.00 -4.78
C GLY A 90 4.19 -20.11 -6.30
N ILE A 91 3.07 -19.72 -6.90
CA ILE A 91 2.93 -19.70 -8.37
C ILE A 91 3.94 -18.71 -8.97
N VAL A 92 3.99 -17.48 -8.46
CA VAL A 92 4.91 -16.46 -9.00
C VAL A 92 6.37 -16.85 -8.74
N ALA A 93 6.68 -17.38 -7.56
CA ALA A 93 8.02 -17.88 -7.23
C ALA A 93 8.45 -19.02 -8.17
N LEU A 94 7.55 -19.96 -8.44
CA LEU A 94 7.81 -21.07 -9.36
C LEU A 94 8.11 -20.54 -10.76
N ILE A 95 7.32 -19.61 -11.29
CA ILE A 95 7.55 -19.00 -12.60
C ILE A 95 8.86 -18.19 -12.59
N ALA A 96 9.13 -17.42 -11.55
CA ALA A 96 10.38 -16.64 -11.41
C ALA A 96 11.61 -17.55 -11.37
N PHE A 97 11.51 -18.74 -10.82
CA PHE A 97 12.60 -19.71 -10.76
C PHE A 97 12.78 -20.48 -12.05
N THR A 98 11.67 -20.99 -12.64
CA THR A 98 11.72 -21.87 -13.83
C THR A 98 11.80 -21.12 -15.15
N ALA A 99 11.10 -19.98 -15.26
CA ALA A 99 10.95 -19.24 -16.51
C ALA A 99 11.14 -17.71 -16.35
N PRO A 100 12.19 -17.22 -15.65
CA PRO A 100 12.40 -15.78 -15.42
C PRO A 100 12.59 -15.00 -16.72
N GLN A 101 13.16 -15.64 -17.74
CA GLN A 101 13.32 -15.00 -19.05
C GLN A 101 11.98 -14.68 -19.72
N LEU A 102 10.95 -15.56 -19.57
CA LEU A 102 9.62 -15.27 -20.08
C LEU A 102 8.99 -14.10 -19.37
N MET A 103 9.18 -13.98 -18.04
CA MET A 103 8.74 -12.84 -17.27
C MET A 103 9.37 -11.55 -17.80
N MET A 104 10.69 -11.51 -17.99
CA MET A 104 11.38 -10.32 -18.50
C MET A 104 10.96 -9.96 -19.93
N LYS A 105 10.75 -10.95 -20.81
CA LYS A 105 10.32 -10.74 -22.21
C LYS A 105 8.96 -10.05 -22.34
N ILE A 106 8.12 -10.06 -21.31
CA ILE A 106 6.87 -9.28 -21.27
C ILE A 106 7.17 -7.77 -21.32
N PHE A 107 8.27 -7.33 -20.71
CA PHE A 107 8.60 -5.90 -20.57
C PHE A 107 9.65 -5.40 -21.54
N THR A 108 10.54 -6.28 -22.05
CA THR A 108 11.64 -5.87 -22.93
C THR A 108 12.08 -6.98 -23.86
N SER A 109 12.60 -6.60 -25.03
CA SER A 109 13.29 -7.48 -25.97
C SER A 109 14.82 -7.40 -25.89
N ASP A 110 15.36 -6.49 -25.06
CA ASP A 110 16.80 -6.32 -24.87
C ASP A 110 17.38 -7.53 -24.11
N GLN A 111 18.32 -8.23 -24.72
CA GLN A 111 18.92 -9.47 -24.21
C GLN A 111 19.77 -9.21 -22.94
N GLU A 112 20.44 -8.04 -22.83
CA GLU A 112 21.20 -7.67 -21.66
C GLU A 112 20.28 -7.49 -20.45
N LEU A 113 19.18 -6.73 -20.62
CA LEU A 113 18.20 -6.50 -19.56
C LEU A 113 17.47 -7.79 -19.16
N ILE A 114 17.18 -8.68 -20.12
CA ILE A 114 16.59 -9.99 -19.85
C ILE A 114 17.56 -10.85 -19.01
N SER A 115 18.85 -10.86 -19.33
CA SER A 115 19.84 -11.64 -18.58
C SER A 115 19.98 -11.17 -17.14
N ILE A 116 20.18 -9.87 -16.93
CA ILE A 116 20.31 -9.27 -15.59
C ILE A 116 19.02 -9.45 -14.79
N GLY A 117 17.85 -9.11 -15.38
CA GLY A 117 16.57 -9.22 -14.72
C GLY A 117 16.17 -10.66 -14.39
N SER A 118 16.54 -11.62 -15.23
CA SER A 118 16.27 -13.05 -14.97
C SER A 118 17.07 -13.57 -13.77
N SER A 119 18.32 -13.16 -13.63
CA SER A 119 19.15 -13.51 -12.46
C SER A 119 18.58 -12.90 -11.19
N TYR A 120 18.12 -11.65 -11.26
CA TYR A 120 17.44 -10.95 -10.17
C TYR A 120 16.15 -11.68 -9.77
N LEU A 121 15.25 -12.00 -10.72
CA LEU A 121 13.97 -12.64 -10.47
C LEU A 121 14.09 -14.03 -9.86
N ARG A 122 15.09 -14.81 -10.25
CA ARG A 122 15.33 -16.14 -9.64
C ARG A 122 15.57 -16.05 -8.13
N ILE A 123 16.33 -15.05 -7.69
CA ILE A 123 16.62 -14.84 -6.26
C ILE A 123 15.37 -14.28 -5.57
N MET A 124 14.68 -13.33 -6.21
CA MET A 124 13.46 -12.74 -5.69
C MET A 124 12.32 -13.75 -5.51
N GLY A 125 12.31 -14.86 -6.27
CA GLY A 125 11.32 -15.93 -6.10
C GLY A 125 11.21 -16.44 -4.65
N ILE A 126 12.35 -16.63 -3.97
CA ILE A 126 12.38 -17.02 -2.54
C ILE A 126 11.78 -15.91 -1.67
N THR A 127 12.10 -14.67 -1.99
CA THR A 127 11.62 -13.48 -1.27
C THR A 127 10.10 -13.37 -1.29
N TYR A 128 9.46 -13.71 -2.40
CA TYR A 128 8.01 -13.60 -2.55
C TYR A 128 7.24 -14.48 -1.55
N LEU A 129 7.70 -15.71 -1.31
CA LEU A 129 7.10 -16.59 -0.32
C LEU A 129 7.25 -16.03 1.10
N CYS A 130 8.47 -15.63 1.47
CA CYS A 130 8.74 -15.06 2.79
C CYS A 130 7.90 -13.81 3.02
N TRP A 131 7.88 -12.90 2.06
CA TRP A 131 7.13 -11.64 2.15
C TRP A 131 5.62 -11.85 2.27
N GLY A 132 5.06 -12.78 1.47
CA GLY A 132 3.64 -13.10 1.57
C GLY A 132 3.21 -13.62 2.95
N ILE A 133 4.07 -14.40 3.61
CA ILE A 133 3.79 -14.90 4.97
C ILE A 133 3.92 -13.77 6.00
N THR A 134 5.03 -13.01 5.95
CA THR A 134 5.28 -11.94 6.92
C THR A 134 4.24 -10.84 6.82
N GLU A 135 3.83 -10.41 5.61
CA GLU A 135 2.86 -9.32 5.44
C GLU A 135 1.49 -9.67 6.04
N ILE A 136 1.00 -10.91 5.86
CA ILE A 136 -0.25 -11.35 6.48
C ILE A 136 -0.14 -11.35 8.01
N TYR A 137 0.93 -11.90 8.56
CA TYR A 137 1.15 -11.92 10.01
C TYR A 137 1.24 -10.51 10.60
N LEU A 138 1.99 -9.61 9.94
CA LEU A 138 2.13 -8.22 10.37
C LEU A 138 0.81 -7.45 10.25
N ALA A 139 -0.01 -7.73 9.24
CA ALA A 139 -1.34 -7.14 9.10
C ALA A 139 -2.26 -7.55 10.25
N ILE A 140 -2.21 -8.81 10.67
CA ILE A 140 -2.99 -9.32 11.81
C ILE A 140 -2.48 -8.71 13.11
N LEU A 141 -1.17 -8.64 13.35
CA LEU A 141 -0.61 -7.96 14.52
C LEU A 141 -1.08 -6.51 14.61
N ARG A 142 -1.11 -5.79 13.50
CA ARG A 142 -1.64 -4.42 13.46
C ARG A 142 -3.12 -4.39 13.86
N SER A 143 -3.94 -5.32 13.35
CA SER A 143 -5.39 -5.36 13.59
C SER A 143 -5.77 -5.61 15.05
N ILE A 144 -4.95 -6.35 15.79
CA ILE A 144 -5.13 -6.58 17.24
C ILE A 144 -4.46 -5.50 18.11
N GLY A 145 -3.97 -4.42 17.50
CA GLY A 145 -3.35 -3.29 18.21
C GLY A 145 -1.86 -3.46 18.54
N ARG A 146 -1.19 -4.55 18.13
CA ARG A 146 0.26 -4.76 18.30
C ARG A 146 1.09 -4.05 17.22
N VAL A 147 0.73 -2.80 16.90
CA VAL A 147 1.32 -2.01 15.81
C VAL A 147 2.80 -1.76 16.03
N THR A 148 3.24 -1.53 17.26
CA THR A 148 4.66 -1.28 17.58
C THR A 148 5.54 -2.49 17.25
N ILE A 149 5.05 -3.71 17.50
CA ILE A 149 5.78 -4.94 17.16
C ILE A 149 5.87 -5.10 15.65
N SER A 150 4.76 -4.90 14.94
CA SER A 150 4.73 -4.92 13.47
C SER A 150 5.70 -3.88 12.87
N MET A 151 5.70 -2.65 13.41
CA MET A 151 6.65 -1.61 13.01
C MET A 151 8.10 -2.04 13.24
N ALA A 152 8.43 -2.58 14.42
CA ALA A 152 9.79 -2.97 14.75
C ALA A 152 10.33 -4.07 13.81
N LEU A 153 9.48 -5.05 13.46
CA LEU A 153 9.82 -6.12 12.52
C LEU A 153 10.07 -5.58 11.11
N ASN A 154 9.21 -4.70 10.61
CA ASN A 154 9.43 -4.04 9.32
C ASN A 154 10.68 -3.16 9.32
N MET A 155 10.92 -2.39 10.40
CA MET A 155 12.13 -1.55 10.53
C MET A 155 13.39 -2.40 10.50
N LEU A 156 13.40 -3.57 11.17
CA LEU A 156 14.52 -4.50 11.11
C LEU A 156 14.83 -4.91 9.67
N ALA A 157 13.81 -5.34 8.92
CA ALA A 157 13.97 -5.72 7.52
C ALA A 157 14.49 -4.57 6.66
N PHE A 158 13.98 -3.36 6.83
CA PHE A 158 14.37 -2.19 6.07
C PHE A 158 15.81 -1.75 6.35
N ILE A 159 16.21 -1.71 7.62
CA ILE A 159 17.57 -1.35 8.01
C ILE A 159 18.56 -2.39 7.48
N LEU A 160 18.24 -3.68 7.63
CA LEU A 160 19.06 -4.76 7.10
C LEU A 160 19.18 -4.69 5.58
N ASN A 161 18.08 -4.38 4.87
CA ASN A 161 18.10 -4.24 3.42
C ASN A 161 19.07 -3.13 2.98
N ILE A 162 19.01 -1.94 3.61
CA ILE A 162 19.95 -0.84 3.31
C ILE A 162 21.39 -1.26 3.55
N ILE A 163 21.68 -1.86 4.70
CA ILE A 163 23.06 -2.26 5.08
C ILE A 163 23.57 -3.32 4.09
N LEU A 164 22.78 -4.34 3.79
CA LEU A 164 23.16 -5.41 2.88
C LEU A 164 23.27 -4.92 1.43
N ASN A 165 22.40 -4.03 0.97
CA ASN A 165 22.53 -3.39 -0.34
C ASN A 165 23.83 -2.61 -0.43
N ALA A 166 24.16 -1.77 0.55
CA ALA A 166 25.42 -1.06 0.58
C ALA A 166 26.62 -2.04 0.59
N THR A 167 26.52 -3.13 1.35
CA THR A 167 27.57 -4.15 1.43
C THR A 167 27.84 -4.80 0.07
N PHE A 168 26.82 -5.26 -0.64
CA PHE A 168 27.00 -5.99 -1.91
C PHE A 168 27.16 -5.08 -3.13
N ILE A 169 26.74 -3.82 -3.07
CA ILE A 169 26.94 -2.85 -4.15
C ILE A 169 28.35 -2.26 -4.08
N PHE A 170 28.76 -1.81 -2.90
CA PHE A 170 30.06 -1.13 -2.74
C PHE A 170 31.21 -2.07 -2.36
N GLY A 171 30.93 -3.31 -1.99
CA GLY A 171 31.92 -4.30 -1.56
C GLY A 171 32.46 -4.00 -0.16
N LEU A 172 31.59 -3.50 0.75
CA LEU A 172 31.99 -3.21 2.13
C LEU A 172 32.29 -4.50 2.90
N PHE A 173 33.11 -4.39 3.93
CA PHE A 173 33.47 -5.52 4.80
C PHE A 173 34.12 -6.71 4.06
N GLY A 174 34.74 -6.49 2.88
CA GLY A 174 35.34 -7.54 2.07
C GLY A 174 34.36 -8.38 1.25
N ALA A 175 33.11 -7.98 1.18
CA ALA A 175 32.10 -8.65 0.36
C ALA A 175 32.34 -8.41 -1.14
N PRO A 176 32.01 -9.38 -2.02
CA PRO A 176 32.14 -9.19 -3.46
C PRO A 176 31.13 -8.15 -3.96
N LYS A 177 31.53 -7.35 -4.96
CA LYS A 177 30.61 -6.43 -5.66
C LYS A 177 29.75 -7.22 -6.63
N LEU A 178 28.48 -7.42 -6.30
CA LEU A 178 27.55 -8.28 -7.04
C LEU A 178 26.55 -7.51 -7.92
N GLY A 179 26.57 -6.16 -7.88
CA GLY A 179 25.70 -5.33 -8.68
C GLY A 179 24.20 -5.62 -8.44
N ALA A 180 23.43 -5.79 -9.50
CA ALA A 180 21.98 -6.07 -9.43
C ALA A 180 21.66 -7.38 -8.69
N THR A 181 22.48 -8.42 -8.85
CA THR A 181 22.35 -9.69 -8.13
C THR A 181 22.55 -9.49 -6.63
N GLY A 182 23.46 -8.59 -6.25
CA GLY A 182 23.70 -8.21 -4.85
C GLY A 182 22.46 -7.58 -4.19
N VAL A 183 21.75 -6.74 -4.91
CA VAL A 183 20.48 -6.15 -4.43
C VAL A 183 19.41 -7.22 -4.20
N ALA A 184 19.29 -8.21 -5.12
CA ALA A 184 18.36 -9.32 -4.93
C ALA A 184 18.72 -10.18 -3.70
N ILE A 185 20.01 -10.47 -3.50
CA ILE A 185 20.50 -11.24 -2.34
C ILE A 185 20.25 -10.45 -1.04
N ALA A 186 20.53 -9.16 -1.02
CA ALA A 186 20.29 -8.29 0.13
C ALA A 186 18.80 -8.29 0.51
N THR A 187 17.91 -8.15 -0.47
CA THR A 187 16.47 -8.18 -0.26
C THR A 187 16.00 -9.55 0.22
N ALA A 188 16.50 -10.64 -0.38
CA ALA A 188 16.15 -11.99 0.04
C ALA A 188 16.62 -12.29 1.47
N ALA A 189 17.84 -11.92 1.82
CA ALA A 189 18.38 -12.08 3.17
C ALA A 189 17.59 -11.27 4.21
N SER A 190 17.24 -10.02 3.90
CA SER A 190 16.46 -9.16 4.79
C SER A 190 15.06 -9.75 5.04
N ARG A 191 14.39 -10.28 4.00
CA ARG A 191 13.07 -10.92 4.12
C ARG A 191 13.12 -12.26 4.85
N LEU A 192 14.17 -13.03 4.69
CA LEU A 192 14.39 -14.28 5.47
C LEU A 192 14.59 -13.96 6.96
N ILE A 193 15.38 -12.93 7.27
CA ILE A 193 15.60 -12.50 8.66
C ILE A 193 14.30 -11.93 9.25
N GLU A 194 13.51 -11.18 8.48
CA GLU A 194 12.19 -10.70 8.90
C GLU A 194 11.26 -11.87 9.23
N LEU A 195 11.20 -12.88 8.37
CA LEU A 195 10.40 -14.08 8.62
C LEU A 195 10.87 -14.81 9.88
N ALA A 196 12.18 -14.99 10.06
CA ALA A 196 12.74 -15.60 11.26
C ALA A 196 12.37 -14.79 12.52
N ALA A 197 12.47 -13.46 12.46
CA ALA A 197 12.07 -12.58 13.55
C ALA A 197 10.56 -12.66 13.83
N CYS A 198 9.71 -12.74 12.80
CA CYS A 198 8.27 -12.96 12.95
C CYS A 198 7.98 -14.30 13.66
N VAL A 199 8.68 -15.37 13.30
CA VAL A 199 8.56 -16.69 13.92
C VAL A 199 8.98 -16.63 15.39
N ILE A 200 10.11 -15.99 15.72
CA ILE A 200 10.56 -15.81 17.10
C ILE A 200 9.53 -15.02 17.91
N VAL A 201 9.06 -13.89 17.41
CA VAL A 201 8.03 -13.08 18.07
C VAL A 201 6.74 -13.88 18.26
N SER A 202 6.36 -14.68 17.28
CA SER A 202 5.21 -15.58 17.36
C SER A 202 5.32 -16.59 18.51
N PHE A 203 6.51 -17.20 18.70
CA PHE A 203 6.73 -18.12 19.83
C PHE A 203 6.68 -17.41 21.19
N LEU A 204 7.16 -16.18 21.25
CA LEU A 204 7.14 -15.37 22.47
C LEU A 204 5.77 -14.74 22.76
N SER A 205 4.93 -14.62 21.73
CA SER A 205 3.60 -14.01 21.85
C SER A 205 2.60 -14.98 22.49
N LYS A 206 1.74 -14.43 23.37
CA LYS A 206 0.61 -15.18 23.95
C LYS A 206 -0.68 -15.01 23.13
N ASP A 207 -0.77 -13.96 22.32
CA ASP A 207 -2.01 -13.55 21.67
C ASP A 207 -2.17 -14.19 20.27
N VAL A 208 -1.29 -13.87 19.33
CA VAL A 208 -1.34 -14.37 17.95
C VAL A 208 -0.05 -15.09 17.62
N LYS A 209 -0.18 -16.31 17.14
CA LYS A 209 0.94 -17.18 16.75
C LYS A 209 0.94 -17.35 15.23
N LEU A 210 2.06 -17.12 14.59
CA LEU A 210 2.26 -17.53 13.21
C LEU A 210 2.34 -19.06 13.15
N ASN A 211 1.26 -19.70 12.75
CA ASN A 211 1.20 -21.14 12.67
C ASN A 211 0.57 -21.61 11.37
N LEU A 212 1.36 -22.23 10.54
CA LEU A 212 0.90 -22.76 9.25
C LEU A 212 -0.19 -23.84 9.39
N THR A 213 -0.32 -24.48 10.57
CA THR A 213 -1.41 -25.42 10.81
C THR A 213 -2.78 -24.77 10.76
N PHE A 214 -2.87 -23.46 10.98
CA PHE A 214 -4.12 -22.70 10.86
C PHE A 214 -4.69 -22.73 9.44
N MET A 215 -3.85 -22.95 8.44
CA MET A 215 -4.29 -23.15 7.05
C MET A 215 -5.24 -24.36 6.89
N PHE A 216 -5.23 -25.31 7.82
CA PHE A 216 -6.10 -26.48 7.78
C PHE A 216 -7.45 -26.25 8.49
N ILE A 217 -7.61 -25.12 9.21
CA ILE A 217 -8.88 -24.75 9.82
C ILE A 217 -9.87 -24.40 8.67
N ARG A 218 -10.97 -25.12 8.61
CA ARG A 218 -12.02 -24.91 7.60
C ARG A 218 -13.21 -24.19 8.22
N SER A 219 -13.60 -23.08 7.64
CA SER A 219 -14.84 -22.36 7.92
C SER A 219 -15.33 -21.72 6.63
N LYS A 220 -16.41 -22.25 6.08
CA LYS A 220 -17.05 -21.70 4.85
C LYS A 220 -17.54 -20.27 5.09
N VAL A 221 -18.02 -20.01 6.30
CA VAL A 221 -18.55 -18.70 6.70
C VAL A 221 -17.45 -17.65 6.68
N LEU A 222 -16.34 -17.89 7.40
CA LEU A 222 -15.20 -16.97 7.45
C LEU A 222 -14.52 -16.83 6.07
N PHE A 223 -14.45 -17.90 5.30
CA PHE A 223 -13.93 -17.86 3.93
C PHE A 223 -14.78 -16.94 3.05
N GLY A 224 -16.11 -17.08 3.11
CA GLY A 224 -17.04 -16.22 2.36
C GLY A 224 -16.94 -14.76 2.77
N ASP A 225 -16.89 -14.48 4.07
CA ASP A 225 -16.74 -13.12 4.59
C ASP A 225 -15.38 -12.52 4.23
N PHE A 226 -14.29 -13.32 4.29
CA PHE A 226 -12.95 -12.88 3.88
C PHE A 226 -12.91 -12.48 2.39
N VAL A 227 -13.40 -13.32 1.50
CA VAL A 227 -13.44 -13.02 0.05
C VAL A 227 -14.33 -11.80 -0.23
N ARG A 228 -15.50 -11.72 0.43
CA ARG A 228 -16.44 -10.60 0.28
C ARG A 228 -15.84 -9.26 0.68
N LEU A 229 -14.90 -9.22 1.62
CA LEU A 229 -14.25 -8.00 2.09
C LEU A 229 -12.94 -7.72 1.36
N SER A 230 -12.11 -8.75 1.16
CA SER A 230 -10.79 -8.61 0.53
C SER A 230 -10.89 -8.26 -0.94
N LEU A 231 -11.79 -8.90 -1.68
CA LEU A 231 -11.87 -8.73 -3.14
C LEU A 231 -12.29 -7.31 -3.56
N PRO A 232 -13.32 -6.67 -2.95
CA PRO A 232 -13.62 -5.28 -3.26
C PRO A 232 -12.53 -4.31 -2.79
N ALA A 233 -11.88 -4.56 -1.65
CA ALA A 233 -10.78 -3.74 -1.18
C ALA A 233 -9.58 -3.78 -2.14
N LEU A 234 -9.18 -4.99 -2.58
CA LEU A 234 -8.13 -5.18 -3.58
C LEU A 234 -8.51 -4.54 -4.92
N GLY A 235 -9.76 -4.74 -5.37
CA GLY A 235 -10.26 -4.14 -6.61
C GLY A 235 -10.23 -2.61 -6.56
N ASN A 236 -10.55 -2.02 -5.41
CA ASN A 236 -10.46 -0.57 -5.20
C ASN A 236 -9.01 -0.07 -5.31
N ASP A 237 -8.08 -0.73 -4.62
CA ASP A 237 -6.67 -0.33 -4.60
C ASP A 237 -6.03 -0.48 -6.01
N ILE A 238 -6.38 -1.52 -6.76
CA ILE A 238 -5.95 -1.71 -8.16
C ILE A 238 -6.58 -0.65 -9.07
N SER A 239 -7.89 -0.43 -8.98
CA SER A 239 -8.61 0.57 -9.78
C SER A 239 -8.00 1.96 -9.61
N TRP A 240 -7.70 2.33 -8.37
CA TRP A 240 -7.07 3.58 -8.01
C TRP A 240 -5.64 3.70 -8.60
N SER A 241 -4.84 2.65 -8.47
CA SER A 241 -3.47 2.63 -9.00
C SER A 241 -3.42 2.75 -10.52
N VAL A 242 -4.33 2.03 -11.22
CA VAL A 242 -4.41 2.11 -12.69
C VAL A 242 -4.90 3.48 -13.15
N ALA A 243 -5.86 4.08 -12.46
CA ALA A 243 -6.34 5.43 -12.77
C ALA A 243 -5.25 6.49 -12.63
N PHE A 244 -4.42 6.43 -11.57
CA PHE A 244 -3.26 7.32 -11.44
C PHE A 244 -2.21 7.10 -12.53
N SER A 245 -2.06 5.86 -13.02
CA SER A 245 -1.23 5.58 -14.19
C SER A 245 -1.79 6.25 -15.44
N MET A 246 -3.12 6.29 -15.60
CA MET A 246 -3.76 7.01 -16.70
C MET A 246 -3.55 8.53 -16.61
N TYR A 247 -3.52 9.12 -15.41
CA TYR A 247 -3.14 10.53 -15.26
C TYR A 247 -1.73 10.79 -15.78
N SER A 248 -0.79 9.88 -15.49
CA SER A 248 0.58 9.97 -16.01
C SER A 248 0.63 9.80 -17.54
N VAL A 249 -0.22 8.94 -18.11
CA VAL A 249 -0.35 8.79 -19.58
C VAL A 249 -0.87 10.08 -20.22
N ILE A 250 -1.92 10.70 -19.65
CA ILE A 250 -2.47 11.96 -20.16
C ILE A 250 -1.39 13.05 -20.15
N LEU A 251 -0.68 13.22 -19.02
CA LEU A 251 0.40 14.19 -18.90
C LEU A 251 1.58 13.87 -19.81
N GLY A 252 1.86 12.59 -20.06
CA GLY A 252 2.89 12.12 -20.98
C GLY A 252 2.70 12.61 -22.42
N HIS A 253 1.46 12.65 -22.87
CA HIS A 253 1.11 13.17 -24.19
C HIS A 253 1.11 14.71 -24.27
N LEU A 254 1.09 15.39 -23.14
CA LEU A 254 1.17 16.85 -23.07
C LEU A 254 2.62 17.38 -23.06
N GLY A 255 3.61 16.49 -22.88
CA GLY A 255 5.03 16.81 -23.01
C GLY A 255 5.90 16.29 -21.88
N THR A 256 7.20 16.18 -22.17
CA THR A 256 8.20 15.65 -21.24
C THR A 256 8.35 16.50 -19.98
N ASP A 257 8.19 17.81 -20.08
CA ASP A 257 8.24 18.75 -18.95
C ASP A 257 7.13 18.49 -17.94
N ALA A 258 5.91 18.16 -18.44
CA ALA A 258 4.77 17.84 -17.59
C ALA A 258 5.00 16.54 -16.81
N VAL A 259 5.58 15.52 -17.46
CA VAL A 259 5.93 14.23 -16.82
C VAL A 259 7.00 14.42 -15.75
N ALA A 260 8.06 15.15 -16.08
CA ALA A 260 9.16 15.42 -15.15
C ALA A 260 8.66 16.16 -13.90
N ALA A 261 7.84 17.18 -14.07
CA ALA A 261 7.20 17.89 -12.97
C ALA A 261 6.31 16.97 -12.13
N ASN A 262 5.40 16.21 -12.77
CA ASN A 262 4.48 15.31 -12.07
C ASN A 262 5.20 14.22 -11.26
N SER A 263 6.35 13.75 -11.72
CA SER A 263 7.16 12.75 -11.00
C SER A 263 7.61 13.29 -9.64
N LEU A 264 8.16 14.51 -9.58
CA LEU A 264 8.54 15.16 -8.33
C LEU A 264 7.31 15.51 -7.46
N VAL A 265 6.24 16.00 -8.07
CA VAL A 265 4.98 16.29 -7.38
C VAL A 265 4.45 15.04 -6.67
N THR A 266 4.52 13.88 -7.30
CA THR A 266 4.05 12.62 -6.72
C THR A 266 4.84 12.25 -5.46
N VAL A 267 6.15 12.44 -5.46
CA VAL A 267 6.99 12.21 -4.26
C VAL A 267 6.59 13.14 -3.12
N VAL A 268 6.45 14.43 -3.41
CA VAL A 268 6.08 15.44 -2.40
C VAL A 268 4.66 15.19 -1.87
N ARG A 269 3.72 14.84 -2.74
CA ARG A 269 2.34 14.48 -2.39
C ARG A 269 2.30 13.29 -1.44
N ASN A 270 3.08 12.24 -1.71
CA ASN A 270 3.14 11.06 -0.86
C ASN A 270 3.60 11.42 0.55
N ILE A 271 4.60 12.28 0.69
CA ILE A 271 5.06 12.78 2.00
C ILE A 271 3.94 13.53 2.72
N GLY A 272 3.23 14.44 2.05
CA GLY A 272 2.11 15.19 2.62
C GLY A 272 0.94 14.30 3.07
N SER A 273 0.70 13.20 2.37
CA SER A 273 -0.44 12.30 2.62
C SER A 273 -0.17 11.22 3.67
N VAL A 274 1.09 10.98 4.07
CA VAL A 274 1.47 9.92 5.03
C VAL A 274 0.66 9.98 6.32
N PHE A 275 0.46 11.19 6.85
CA PHE A 275 -0.29 11.40 8.10
C PHE A 275 -1.76 10.98 7.95
N CYS A 276 -2.39 11.30 6.82
CA CYS A 276 -3.78 10.95 6.54
C CYS A 276 -3.98 9.44 6.48
N PHE A 277 -3.13 8.75 5.74
CA PHE A 277 -3.16 7.29 5.62
C PHE A 277 -2.89 6.58 6.94
N ALA A 278 -1.95 7.10 7.75
CA ALA A 278 -1.65 6.51 9.05
C ALA A 278 -2.81 6.67 10.04
N ILE A 279 -3.49 7.83 10.06
CA ILE A 279 -4.68 8.05 10.89
C ILE A 279 -5.83 7.16 10.41
N ALA A 280 -6.04 7.03 9.10
CA ALA A 280 -7.07 6.16 8.54
C ALA A 280 -6.84 4.71 8.95
N SER A 281 -5.63 4.19 8.79
CA SER A 281 -5.26 2.81 9.17
C SER A 281 -5.43 2.56 10.68
N ALA A 282 -4.94 3.47 11.53
CA ALA A 282 -5.12 3.39 12.97
C ALA A 282 -6.60 3.45 13.38
N GLY A 283 -7.37 4.29 12.67
CA GLY A 283 -8.81 4.44 12.86
C GLY A 283 -9.57 3.18 12.50
N THR A 284 -9.24 2.53 11.38
CA THR A 284 -9.84 1.26 10.96
C THR A 284 -9.69 0.18 12.05
N ILE A 285 -8.51 0.07 12.65
CA ILE A 285 -8.25 -0.89 13.73
C ILE A 285 -9.11 -0.55 14.96
N LEU A 286 -9.11 0.71 15.38
CA LEU A 286 -9.84 1.16 16.56
C LEU A 286 -11.35 0.99 16.38
N LEU A 287 -11.88 1.41 15.23
CA LEU A 287 -13.31 1.30 14.91
C LEU A 287 -13.74 -0.16 14.80
N GLY A 288 -12.95 -0.99 14.11
CA GLY A 288 -13.20 -2.43 14.02
C GLY A 288 -13.31 -3.08 15.39
N ASN A 289 -12.38 -2.80 16.30
CA ASN A 289 -12.41 -3.31 17.66
C ASN A 289 -13.67 -2.86 18.44
N VAL A 290 -14.09 -1.62 18.30
CA VAL A 290 -15.27 -1.08 18.99
C VAL A 290 -16.56 -1.68 18.41
N MET A 291 -16.65 -1.80 17.07
CA MET A 291 -17.81 -2.43 16.41
C MET A 291 -17.91 -3.92 16.74
N GLY A 292 -16.76 -4.62 16.82
CA GLY A 292 -16.70 -6.02 17.25
C GLY A 292 -17.22 -6.26 18.67
N LYS A 293 -17.08 -5.28 19.57
CA LYS A 293 -17.67 -5.28 20.92
C LYS A 293 -19.19 -5.02 20.92
N GLY A 294 -19.77 -4.66 19.76
CA GLY A 294 -21.18 -4.32 19.64
C GLY A 294 -21.53 -2.87 19.97
N ASP A 295 -20.54 -2.02 20.30
CA ASP A 295 -20.78 -0.62 20.67
C ASP A 295 -20.78 0.30 19.42
N LEU A 296 -21.86 0.20 18.64
CA LEU A 296 -21.99 0.93 17.37
C LEU A 296 -22.11 2.44 17.57
N GLU A 297 -22.72 2.90 18.66
CA GLU A 297 -22.85 4.33 18.93
C GLU A 297 -21.48 4.96 19.23
N LYS A 298 -20.68 4.29 20.04
CA LYS A 298 -19.30 4.73 20.32
C LYS A 298 -18.44 4.72 19.04
N SER A 299 -18.69 3.77 18.13
CA SER A 299 -17.99 3.75 16.85
C SER A 299 -18.29 4.99 16.01
N LYS A 300 -19.53 5.49 15.99
CA LYS A 300 -19.91 6.74 15.30
C LYS A 300 -19.18 7.95 15.89
N VAL A 301 -19.07 8.04 17.22
CA VAL A 301 -18.32 9.11 17.89
C VAL A 301 -16.84 9.06 17.52
N TYR A 302 -16.25 7.86 17.50
CA TYR A 302 -14.84 7.70 17.14
C TYR A 302 -14.59 8.00 15.66
N ALA A 303 -15.51 7.61 14.76
CA ALA A 303 -15.43 7.96 13.34
C ALA A 303 -15.45 9.48 13.11
N SER A 304 -16.33 10.20 13.82
CA SER A 304 -16.38 11.66 13.75
C SER A 304 -15.08 12.30 14.24
N ARG A 305 -14.50 11.80 15.35
CA ARG A 305 -13.20 12.29 15.85
C ARG A 305 -12.06 11.97 14.88
N MET A 306 -12.05 10.77 14.30
CA MET A 306 -11.09 10.37 13.29
C MET A 306 -11.15 11.27 12.06
N LEU A 307 -12.34 11.54 11.53
CA LEU A 307 -12.53 12.44 10.40
C LEU A 307 -11.96 13.84 10.70
N LYS A 308 -12.27 14.42 11.87
CA LYS A 308 -11.72 15.72 12.29
C LYS A 308 -10.18 15.69 12.36
N MET A 309 -9.61 14.65 12.95
CA MET A 309 -8.14 14.49 13.04
C MET A 309 -7.51 14.37 11.65
N THR A 310 -8.15 13.65 10.72
CA THR A 310 -7.61 13.47 9.37
C THR A 310 -7.74 14.75 8.54
N ILE A 311 -8.80 15.54 8.72
CA ILE A 311 -8.93 16.87 8.10
C ILE A 311 -7.79 17.79 8.59
N ILE A 312 -7.52 17.82 9.90
CA ILE A 312 -6.41 18.60 10.48
C ILE A 312 -5.07 18.10 9.91
N ALA A 313 -4.87 16.78 9.83
CA ALA A 313 -3.67 16.21 9.26
C ALA A 313 -3.52 16.53 7.77
N GLY A 314 -4.62 16.54 7.00
CA GLY A 314 -4.63 16.98 5.60
C GLY A 314 -4.26 18.45 5.45
N ALA A 315 -4.77 19.32 6.32
CA ALA A 315 -4.39 20.72 6.35
C ALA A 315 -2.89 20.89 6.68
N ILE A 316 -2.39 20.17 7.69
CA ILE A 316 -0.96 20.15 8.03
C ILE A 316 -0.14 19.63 6.85
N GLY A 317 -0.56 18.54 6.20
CA GLY A 317 0.09 17.99 5.01
C GLY A 317 0.14 18.99 3.86
N GLY A 318 -0.95 19.72 3.60
CA GLY A 318 -0.99 20.80 2.63
C GLY A 318 -0.01 21.93 2.99
N VAL A 319 0.02 22.37 4.25
CA VAL A 319 1.00 23.37 4.73
C VAL A 319 2.44 22.89 4.57
N ILE A 320 2.71 21.61 4.87
CA ILE A 320 4.04 21.02 4.68
C ILE A 320 4.42 21.06 3.19
N VAL A 321 3.55 20.66 2.28
CA VAL A 321 3.80 20.70 0.83
C VAL A 321 4.07 22.13 0.38
N PHE A 322 3.27 23.08 0.85
CA PHE A 322 3.48 24.50 0.54
C PHE A 322 4.84 25.00 1.07
N ALA A 323 5.19 24.69 2.32
CA ALA A 323 6.42 25.12 2.95
C ALA A 323 7.68 24.51 2.34
N ILE A 324 7.63 23.25 1.87
CA ILE A 324 8.77 22.61 1.23
C ILE A 324 8.87 22.94 -0.26
N THR A 325 7.85 23.51 -0.88
CA THR A 325 7.86 23.89 -2.31
C THR A 325 9.08 24.71 -2.70
N PRO A 326 9.48 25.80 -1.99
CA PRO A 326 10.69 26.55 -2.35
C PRO A 326 11.97 25.71 -2.28
N LEU A 327 12.05 24.79 -1.32
CA LEU A 327 13.18 23.89 -1.18
C LEU A 327 13.25 22.91 -2.36
N VAL A 328 12.12 22.30 -2.70
CA VAL A 328 12.03 21.39 -3.86
C VAL A 328 12.42 22.10 -5.14
N LEU A 329 11.91 23.32 -5.37
CA LEU A 329 12.26 24.12 -6.53
C LEU A 329 13.75 24.48 -6.60
N ARG A 330 14.41 24.69 -5.46
CA ARG A 330 15.84 25.00 -5.39
C ARG A 330 16.73 23.82 -5.74
N PHE A 331 16.32 22.61 -5.38
CA PHE A 331 17.12 21.39 -5.60
C PHE A 331 16.70 20.59 -6.84
N ALA A 332 15.56 20.91 -7.45
CA ALA A 332 15.12 20.27 -8.67
C ALA A 332 16.00 20.71 -9.85
N SER A 333 16.62 19.75 -10.53
CA SER A 333 17.41 19.97 -11.75
C SER A 333 16.52 19.68 -12.96
N LEU A 334 15.61 20.60 -13.28
CA LEU A 334 14.63 20.48 -14.37
C LEU A 334 14.81 21.62 -15.37
N SER A 335 14.22 21.47 -16.57
CA SER A 335 14.07 22.57 -17.54
C SER A 335 13.22 23.70 -16.99
N ASP A 336 13.35 24.91 -17.53
CA ASP A 336 12.53 26.06 -17.12
C ASP A 336 11.03 25.79 -17.26
N GLY A 337 10.63 25.08 -18.32
CA GLY A 337 9.24 24.66 -18.55
C GLY A 337 8.73 23.70 -17.49
N ALA A 338 9.50 22.64 -17.17
CA ALA A 338 9.17 21.69 -16.13
C ALA A 338 9.18 22.33 -14.73
N MET A 339 10.07 23.28 -14.48
CA MET A 339 10.12 24.04 -13.23
C MET A 339 8.87 24.91 -13.03
N HIS A 340 8.40 25.56 -14.11
CA HIS A 340 7.15 26.29 -14.09
C HIS A 340 5.96 25.38 -13.74
N TYR A 341 5.85 24.20 -14.39
CA TYR A 341 4.81 23.23 -14.10
C TYR A 341 4.92 22.70 -12.66
N LEU A 342 6.12 22.35 -12.21
CA LEU A 342 6.36 21.85 -10.85
C LEU A 342 5.84 22.80 -9.78
N LYS A 343 6.14 24.11 -9.92
CA LYS A 343 5.70 25.14 -8.98
C LYS A 343 4.18 25.15 -8.82
N TYR A 344 3.45 25.24 -9.92
CA TYR A 344 1.99 25.35 -9.89
C TYR A 344 1.30 24.02 -9.56
N MET A 345 1.85 22.88 -10.03
CA MET A 345 1.33 21.57 -9.65
C MET A 345 1.49 21.31 -8.13
N LEU A 346 2.58 21.75 -7.49
CA LEU A 346 2.74 21.66 -6.04
C LEU A 346 1.71 22.54 -5.31
N LEU A 347 1.43 23.74 -5.79
CA LEU A 347 0.37 24.57 -5.25
C LEU A 347 -1.01 23.93 -5.36
N ILE A 348 -1.31 23.32 -6.51
CA ILE A 348 -2.54 22.53 -6.71
C ILE A 348 -2.59 21.36 -5.71
N ASN A 349 -1.47 20.67 -5.45
CA ASN A 349 -1.44 19.59 -4.48
C ASN A 349 -1.66 20.02 -3.04
N THR A 350 -1.42 21.28 -2.69
CA THR A 350 -1.72 21.80 -1.35
C THR A 350 -3.20 21.64 -1.01
N TYR A 351 -4.11 21.97 -1.94
CA TYR A 351 -5.53 21.78 -1.69
C TYR A 351 -5.98 20.32 -1.95
N TYR A 352 -5.37 19.64 -2.93
CA TYR A 352 -5.68 18.25 -3.25
C TYR A 352 -5.53 17.33 -2.03
N ILE A 353 -4.46 17.47 -1.25
CA ILE A 353 -4.24 16.69 -0.03
C ILE A 353 -5.35 16.90 0.99
N MET A 354 -5.92 18.10 1.09
CA MET A 354 -7.06 18.37 1.98
C MET A 354 -8.32 17.61 1.52
N GLY A 355 -8.56 17.58 0.21
CA GLY A 355 -9.64 16.79 -0.38
C GLY A 355 -9.46 15.31 -0.14
N SER A 356 -8.29 14.79 -0.46
CA SER A 356 -7.91 13.40 -0.27
C SER A 356 -7.97 12.94 1.20
N ALA A 357 -7.66 13.82 2.15
CA ALA A 357 -7.74 13.51 3.58
C ALA A 357 -9.14 13.08 4.02
N VAL A 358 -10.19 13.76 3.52
CA VAL A 358 -11.58 13.43 3.85
C VAL A 358 -11.95 12.04 3.31
N ASN A 359 -11.64 11.78 2.04
CA ASN A 359 -11.96 10.52 1.38
C ASN A 359 -11.16 9.35 1.96
N THR A 360 -9.88 9.56 2.25
CA THR A 360 -9.03 8.59 2.95
C THR A 360 -9.61 8.23 4.31
N ALA A 361 -10.05 9.22 5.10
CA ALA A 361 -10.68 8.97 6.40
C ALA A 361 -11.97 8.16 6.28
N LEU A 362 -12.85 8.51 5.34
CA LEU A 362 -14.16 7.91 5.22
C LEU A 362 -14.10 6.57 4.46
N ILE A 363 -13.51 6.53 3.28
CA ILE A 363 -13.50 5.32 2.42
C ILE A 363 -12.50 4.29 2.97
N ALA A 364 -11.22 4.68 3.10
CA ALA A 364 -10.17 3.75 3.53
C ALA A 364 -10.17 3.50 5.05
N GLY A 365 -10.74 4.40 5.84
CA GLY A 365 -10.81 4.29 7.30
C GLY A 365 -12.17 3.77 7.78
N VAL A 366 -13.18 4.62 7.76
CA VAL A 366 -14.47 4.39 8.43
C VAL A 366 -15.29 3.28 7.76
N PHE A 367 -15.49 3.37 6.43
CA PHE A 367 -16.34 2.40 5.72
C PHE A 367 -15.69 1.01 5.69
N ARG A 368 -14.37 0.95 5.45
CA ARG A 368 -13.63 -0.32 5.53
C ARG A 368 -13.77 -0.95 6.92
N ALA A 369 -13.64 -0.18 8.01
CA ALA A 369 -13.76 -0.71 9.38
C ALA A 369 -15.11 -1.40 9.65
N GLY A 370 -16.19 -0.91 9.04
CA GLY A 370 -17.53 -1.53 9.12
C GLY A 370 -17.79 -2.63 8.10
N GLY A 371 -16.80 -2.97 7.26
CA GLY A 371 -16.95 -4.00 6.23
C GLY A 371 -17.61 -3.50 4.94
N ASP A 372 -17.83 -2.19 4.79
CA ASP A 372 -18.45 -1.62 3.59
C ASP A 372 -17.40 -1.29 2.51
N THR A 373 -16.63 -2.32 2.14
CA THR A 373 -15.58 -2.21 1.11
C THR A 373 -16.14 -2.03 -0.29
N LYS A 374 -17.37 -2.51 -0.53
CA LYS A 374 -18.03 -2.39 -1.84
C LYS A 374 -18.37 -0.95 -2.19
N PHE A 375 -18.82 -0.16 -1.21
CA PHE A 375 -19.11 1.25 -1.45
C PHE A 375 -17.85 2.00 -1.91
N GLY A 376 -16.72 1.78 -1.24
CA GLY A 376 -15.45 2.37 -1.63
C GLY A 376 -15.05 2.02 -3.05
N LEU A 377 -15.11 0.73 -3.44
CA LEU A 377 -14.83 0.29 -4.79
C LEU A 377 -15.72 0.98 -5.83
N ILE A 378 -17.03 1.01 -5.60
CA ILE A 378 -17.98 1.61 -6.55
C ILE A 378 -17.77 3.11 -6.65
N CYS A 379 -17.63 3.80 -5.51
CA CYS A 379 -17.43 5.24 -5.45
C CYS A 379 -16.16 5.66 -6.21
N ASP A 380 -15.02 5.06 -5.88
CA ASP A 380 -13.74 5.41 -6.51
C ASP A 380 -13.69 4.98 -7.99
N THR A 381 -14.31 3.85 -8.35
CA THR A 381 -14.36 3.42 -9.75
C THR A 381 -15.18 4.40 -10.59
N ILE A 382 -16.34 4.84 -10.12
CA ILE A 382 -17.17 5.82 -10.84
C ILE A 382 -16.44 7.16 -10.91
N ASP A 383 -15.90 7.64 -9.79
CA ASP A 383 -15.20 8.91 -9.72
C ASP A 383 -13.99 8.96 -10.68
N MET A 384 -13.16 7.93 -10.65
CA MET A 384 -11.94 7.91 -11.48
C MET A 384 -12.21 7.58 -12.95
N TRP A 385 -13.04 6.57 -13.22
CA TRP A 385 -13.21 6.03 -14.59
C TRP A 385 -14.36 6.64 -15.38
N VAL A 386 -15.34 7.23 -14.72
CA VAL A 386 -16.45 7.91 -15.39
C VAL A 386 -16.28 9.43 -15.37
N TYR A 387 -15.64 9.98 -14.34
CA TYR A 387 -15.42 11.41 -14.23
C TYR A 387 -13.97 11.83 -14.54
N ALA A 388 -13.00 11.51 -13.69
CA ALA A 388 -11.68 12.13 -13.73
C ALA A 388 -10.87 11.78 -14.98
N VAL A 389 -10.71 10.50 -15.31
CA VAL A 389 -9.94 10.05 -16.49
C VAL A 389 -10.57 10.55 -17.78
N PRO A 390 -11.91 10.38 -18.04
CA PRO A 390 -12.54 10.92 -19.25
C PRO A 390 -12.45 12.44 -19.33
N LEU A 391 -12.65 13.16 -18.21
CA LEU A 391 -12.51 14.61 -18.16
C LEU A 391 -11.09 15.06 -18.52
N GLY A 392 -10.07 14.37 -17.98
CA GLY A 392 -8.67 14.65 -18.30
C GLY A 392 -8.35 14.42 -19.77
N PHE A 393 -8.82 13.30 -20.36
CA PHE A 393 -8.69 13.03 -21.79
C PHE A 393 -9.39 14.10 -22.62
N PHE A 394 -10.62 14.45 -22.30
CA PHE A 394 -11.40 15.45 -23.01
C PHE A 394 -10.72 16.84 -22.95
N ALA A 395 -10.27 17.24 -21.75
CA ALA A 395 -9.56 18.49 -21.55
C ALA A 395 -8.24 18.55 -22.33
N ALA A 396 -7.47 17.45 -22.32
CA ALA A 396 -6.16 17.40 -22.96
C ALA A 396 -6.25 17.33 -24.50
N PHE A 397 -7.09 16.44 -25.03
CA PHE A 397 -7.06 16.08 -26.45
C PHE A 397 -8.17 16.71 -27.29
N VAL A 398 -9.33 17.01 -26.70
CA VAL A 398 -10.44 17.64 -27.41
C VAL A 398 -10.38 19.16 -27.24
N LEU A 399 -10.35 19.64 -25.99
CA LEU A 399 -10.29 21.07 -25.69
C LEU A 399 -8.88 21.65 -25.83
N LYS A 400 -7.84 20.80 -25.85
CA LYS A 400 -6.41 21.19 -25.94
C LYS A 400 -6.03 22.27 -24.92
N LEU A 401 -6.50 22.09 -23.67
CA LEU A 401 -6.21 23.03 -22.60
C LEU A 401 -4.72 22.98 -22.21
N PRO A 402 -4.17 24.08 -21.68
CA PRO A 402 -2.83 24.08 -21.10
C PRO A 402 -2.66 23.02 -20.00
N VAL A 403 -1.45 22.47 -19.87
CA VAL A 403 -1.09 21.38 -18.95
C VAL A 403 -1.61 21.61 -17.52
N LEU A 404 -1.47 22.83 -17.00
CA LEU A 404 -1.89 23.17 -15.63
C LEU A 404 -3.40 23.09 -15.44
N TRP A 405 -4.20 23.43 -16.46
CA TRP A 405 -5.65 23.29 -16.40
C TRP A 405 -6.07 21.82 -16.44
N VAL A 406 -5.43 21.01 -17.29
CA VAL A 406 -5.67 19.57 -17.33
C VAL A 406 -5.33 18.94 -15.98
N TYR A 407 -4.19 19.31 -15.41
CA TYR A 407 -3.77 18.82 -14.09
C TYR A 407 -4.73 19.26 -12.98
N PHE A 408 -5.18 20.51 -13.00
CA PHE A 408 -6.17 21.02 -12.05
C PHE A 408 -7.48 20.23 -12.13
N LEU A 409 -7.99 19.98 -13.33
CA LEU A 409 -9.22 19.22 -13.55
C LEU A 409 -9.09 17.77 -13.06
N LEU A 410 -7.95 17.11 -13.32
CA LEU A 410 -7.67 15.80 -12.77
C LEU A 410 -7.70 15.77 -11.24
N CYS A 411 -7.23 16.84 -10.59
CA CYS A 411 -7.21 16.97 -9.13
C CYS A 411 -8.55 17.40 -8.51
N THR A 412 -9.64 17.53 -9.29
CA THR A 412 -10.99 17.81 -8.75
C THR A 412 -11.72 16.56 -8.31
N ASP A 413 -11.26 15.36 -8.69
CA ASP A 413 -11.82 14.06 -8.35
C ASP A 413 -12.10 13.92 -6.86
N GLU A 414 -11.16 14.32 -6.01
CA GLU A 414 -11.28 14.18 -4.56
C GLU A 414 -12.42 15.02 -3.95
N PHE A 415 -12.85 16.09 -4.62
CA PHE A 415 -13.93 16.95 -4.14
C PHE A 415 -15.29 16.57 -4.72
N VAL A 416 -15.32 16.08 -5.95
CA VAL A 416 -16.56 15.72 -6.66
C VAL A 416 -17.26 14.56 -5.96
N LYS A 417 -16.55 13.62 -5.38
CA LYS A 417 -17.13 12.49 -4.63
C LYS A 417 -17.63 12.84 -3.23
N TRP A 418 -17.28 14.03 -2.67
CA TRP A 418 -17.68 14.41 -1.30
C TRP A 418 -19.20 14.35 -1.04
N PRO A 419 -20.09 14.88 -1.88
CA PRO A 419 -21.52 14.82 -1.62
C PRO A 419 -22.01 13.38 -1.42
N TRP A 420 -21.51 12.45 -2.23
CA TRP A 420 -21.87 11.04 -2.16
C TRP A 420 -21.28 10.35 -0.92
N VAL A 421 -20.01 10.60 -0.64
CA VAL A 421 -19.30 10.03 0.52
C VAL A 421 -19.92 10.56 1.84
N PHE A 422 -20.19 11.86 1.94
CA PHE A 422 -20.83 12.43 3.13
C PHE A 422 -22.28 11.98 3.31
N HIS A 423 -23.03 11.83 2.22
CA HIS A 423 -24.38 11.28 2.28
C HIS A 423 -24.37 9.86 2.86
N HIS A 424 -23.50 8.99 2.33
CA HIS A 424 -23.33 7.62 2.83
C HIS A 424 -22.85 7.58 4.29
N TYR A 425 -21.91 8.43 4.66
CA TYR A 425 -21.46 8.57 6.05
C TYR A 425 -22.60 8.93 7.00
N ARG A 426 -23.45 9.91 6.63
CA ARG A 426 -24.60 10.35 7.44
C ARG A 426 -25.68 9.29 7.60
N GLN A 427 -25.86 8.41 6.62
CA GLN A 427 -26.80 7.28 6.75
C GLN A 427 -26.41 6.32 7.87
N GLY A 428 -25.15 6.28 8.29
CA GLY A 428 -24.67 5.43 9.38
C GLY A 428 -24.68 3.93 9.06
N LYS A 429 -25.02 3.51 7.84
CA LYS A 429 -25.10 2.10 7.42
C LYS A 429 -23.74 1.39 7.41
N TRP A 430 -22.66 2.15 7.37
CA TRP A 430 -21.29 1.63 7.48
C TRP A 430 -20.97 1.07 8.87
N ALA A 431 -21.66 1.53 9.93
CA ALA A 431 -21.41 1.08 11.29
C ALA A 431 -22.08 -0.30 11.50
N GLN A 432 -21.38 -1.36 11.14
CA GLN A 432 -21.86 -2.74 11.21
C GLN A 432 -20.93 -3.62 12.02
N ASN A 433 -21.54 -4.49 12.82
CA ASN A 433 -20.84 -5.62 13.41
C ASN A 433 -20.90 -6.80 12.42
N ILE A 434 -19.77 -7.12 11.82
CA ILE A 434 -19.66 -8.22 10.83
C ILE A 434 -19.28 -9.55 11.48
N THR A 435 -19.14 -9.60 12.80
CA THR A 435 -18.83 -10.85 13.50
C THR A 435 -20.08 -11.74 13.58
N ARG A 436 -19.86 -13.04 13.40
CA ARG A 436 -20.92 -14.05 13.50
C ARG A 436 -20.77 -14.89 14.75
N GLU A 437 -21.82 -15.57 15.16
CA GLU A 437 -21.81 -16.47 16.32
C GLU A 437 -21.43 -17.88 15.91
N GLU A 438 -22.03 -18.39 14.85
CA GLU A 438 -21.72 -19.72 14.29
C GLU A 438 -20.67 -19.61 13.19
N LEU A 439 -19.44 -20.05 13.51
CA LEU A 439 -18.29 -19.91 12.61
C LEU A 439 -17.82 -21.25 12.03
N PHE A 440 -18.10 -22.35 12.70
CA PHE A 440 -17.62 -23.68 12.34
C PHE A 440 -18.82 -24.61 12.22
N GLU A 441 -18.83 -25.41 11.15
CA GLU A 441 -19.84 -26.47 11.02
C GLU A 441 -19.71 -27.37 12.26
N GLN A 442 -20.81 -27.55 13.00
CA GLN A 442 -20.87 -28.58 14.04
C GLN A 442 -20.54 -29.90 13.33
N LYS A 443 -19.46 -30.57 13.73
CA LYS A 443 -19.27 -31.95 13.31
C LYS A 443 -20.52 -32.68 13.73
N ALA A 444 -21.32 -33.12 12.76
CA ALA A 444 -22.36 -34.09 13.03
C ALA A 444 -21.69 -35.26 13.74
N SER A 445 -22.02 -35.41 15.02
CA SER A 445 -21.56 -36.49 15.88
C SER A 445 -22.06 -37.83 15.39
#